data_8770ae535cdc615a06300f359494422f
#
_entry.id   8770ae535cdc615a06300f359494422f
#
_cell.length_a   1.000
_cell.length_b   1.000
_cell.length_c   1.000
_cell.angle_alpha   90.00
_cell.angle_beta   90.00
_cell.angle_gamma   90.00
#
_symmetry.space_group_name_H-M   'P 1'
#
loop_
_entity.id
_entity.type
_entity.pdbx_description
1 polymer ?
#
loop_
_entity_poly.entity_id
_entity_poly.type
_entity_poly.pdbx_seq_one_letter_code
_entity_poly.pdbx_strand_id
1 'polypeptide(L)'
;MTASTAIDAAFIKHFEADVHTAYQQQGSKLRSTVRFKDNVNGASTTFQVIGAQTANQKSSRNAQLTPAAVTHAPVECTLADWYAGQWVDKLDELKVGHDERKVLATAGAYALGRKTDALIITALSSAEQTAGTDSEALTKDRILTAFKTLNTNDVPDDGERYALVGPAQWNQLLALEEFSNANYVGDEHPLLSGSESRKWMGINWIMHTGLPTSGSGSSAKTTCFIYHKSAVGLAAGQDITTDITWHGDYAAHYVNNMMSQGACLIDPKGVVKMVCLDIAPEETVSTSA
;
A
#
# COMPACT_ATOMS: atom_id res chain seq x y z
N MET A 1 -68.38 1.54 9.76
CA MET A 1 -67.27 1.94 10.63
C MET A 1 -66.00 1.93 9.80
N THR A 2 -65.65 3.08 9.27
CA THR A 2 -64.42 3.25 8.51
C THR A 2 -63.33 3.53 9.51
N ALA A 3 -62.40 2.56 9.71
CA ALA A 3 -61.24 2.74 10.56
C ALA A 3 -60.35 3.84 9.97
N SER A 4 -60.02 4.78 10.83
CA SER A 4 -59.21 5.95 10.52
C SER A 4 -57.78 5.51 10.11
N THR A 5 -57.47 5.69 8.82
CA THR A 5 -56.14 5.55 8.26
C THR A 5 -55.22 6.76 8.53
N ALA A 6 -55.67 7.66 9.46
CA ALA A 6 -54.94 8.90 9.75
C ALA A 6 -53.80 8.75 10.78
N ILE A 7 -53.64 7.59 11.41
CA ILE A 7 -52.62 7.39 12.46
C ILE A 7 -51.27 6.94 11.83
N ASP A 8 -51.29 6.27 10.66
CA ASP A 8 -50.07 5.82 9.97
C ASP A 8 -49.17 6.96 9.45
N ALA A 9 -49.74 8.16 9.24
CA ALA A 9 -49.01 9.34 8.81
C ALA A 9 -48.19 10.03 9.92
N ALA A 10 -48.43 9.65 11.18
CA ALA A 10 -47.80 10.27 12.35
C ALA A 10 -46.58 9.50 12.87
N PHE A 11 -46.20 8.39 12.24
CA PHE A 11 -44.97 7.66 12.58
C PHE A 11 -43.74 8.47 12.15
N ILE A 12 -43.10 9.14 13.09
CA ILE A 12 -41.82 9.76 12.92
C ILE A 12 -40.78 8.62 12.75
N LYS A 13 -40.15 8.55 11.59
CA LYS A 13 -39.03 7.64 11.40
C LYS A 13 -37.91 8.04 12.36
N HIS A 14 -37.62 7.17 13.32
CA HIS A 14 -36.42 7.32 14.14
C HIS A 14 -35.21 6.99 13.26
N PHE A 15 -34.40 7.98 13.03
CA PHE A 15 -33.09 7.79 12.35
C PHE A 15 -32.09 7.32 13.39
N GLU A 16 -31.32 6.31 13.03
CA GLU A 16 -30.22 5.81 13.83
C GLU A 16 -29.15 6.92 13.95
N ALA A 17 -28.68 7.18 15.17
CA ALA A 17 -27.65 8.20 15.41
C ALA A 17 -26.26 7.74 14.96
N ASP A 18 -26.05 6.43 14.86
CA ASP A 18 -24.81 5.82 14.41
C ASP A 18 -24.87 5.51 12.91
N VAL A 19 -23.97 6.13 12.15
CA VAL A 19 -23.83 5.88 10.72
C VAL A 19 -22.85 4.74 10.51
N HIS A 20 -23.33 3.62 9.96
CA HIS A 20 -22.45 2.57 9.50
C HIS A 20 -21.75 3.01 8.22
N THR A 21 -20.47 3.33 8.33
CA THR A 21 -19.64 3.59 7.16
C THR A 21 -19.35 2.27 6.44
N ALA A 22 -19.61 2.20 5.13
CA ALA A 22 -19.33 1.00 4.34
C ALA A 22 -17.90 0.52 4.55
N TYR A 23 -17.71 -0.79 4.56
CA TYR A 23 -16.37 -1.38 4.73
C TYR A 23 -15.40 -0.85 3.70
N GLN A 24 -14.35 -0.22 4.15
CA GLN A 24 -13.30 0.35 3.32
C GLN A 24 -11.97 0.38 4.09
N GLN A 25 -10.86 0.42 3.36
CA GLN A 25 -9.56 0.59 3.98
C GLN A 25 -9.48 1.94 4.69
N GLN A 26 -9.12 1.91 5.97
CA GLN A 26 -8.98 3.09 6.82
C GLN A 26 -7.52 3.58 6.77
N GLY A 27 -7.31 4.72 6.12
CA GLY A 27 -5.99 5.33 6.01
C GLY A 27 -5.03 4.59 5.07
N SER A 28 -3.75 4.92 5.17
CA SER A 28 -2.66 4.29 4.41
C SER A 28 -2.03 3.15 5.20
N LYS A 29 -1.86 1.99 4.57
CA LYS A 29 -1.13 0.84 5.11
C LYS A 29 0.35 0.85 4.74
N LEU A 30 0.72 1.52 3.66
CA LEU A 30 2.04 1.43 3.04
C LEU A 30 2.98 2.59 3.39
N ARG A 31 2.47 3.68 3.95
CA ARG A 31 3.27 4.88 4.26
C ARG A 31 4.50 4.58 5.15
N SER A 32 4.37 3.66 6.11
CA SER A 32 5.47 3.27 7.00
C SER A 32 6.50 2.34 6.36
N THR A 33 6.16 1.72 5.23
CA THR A 33 6.98 0.72 4.53
C THR A 33 7.94 1.31 3.50
N VAL A 34 7.89 2.63 3.30
CA VAL A 34 8.69 3.36 2.31
C VAL A 34 9.51 4.46 2.96
N ARG A 35 10.52 4.96 2.25
CA ARG A 35 11.31 6.11 2.70
C ARG A 35 10.47 7.38 2.56
N PHE A 36 10.10 7.97 3.68
CA PHE A 36 9.25 9.15 3.73
C PHE A 36 10.06 10.44 3.84
N LYS A 37 9.69 11.48 3.09
CA LYS A 37 10.23 12.82 3.17
C LYS A 37 9.09 13.81 3.32
N ASP A 38 9.03 14.46 4.45
CA ASP A 38 7.99 15.42 4.80
C ASP A 38 8.42 16.88 4.53
N ASN A 39 7.46 17.79 4.58
CA ASN A 39 7.67 19.25 4.46
C ASN A 39 8.45 19.67 3.20
N VAL A 40 8.10 19.08 2.06
CA VAL A 40 8.71 19.45 0.79
C VAL A 40 8.12 20.77 0.29
N ASN A 41 8.97 21.78 0.14
CA ASN A 41 8.62 23.06 -0.48
C ASN A 41 8.94 23.02 -1.98
N GLY A 42 7.92 23.12 -2.83
CA GLY A 42 8.05 23.11 -4.30
C GLY A 42 7.26 21.99 -4.96
N ALA A 43 7.28 21.96 -6.28
CA ALA A 43 6.54 20.98 -7.09
C ALA A 43 7.20 19.59 -7.13
N SER A 44 8.48 19.49 -6.78
CA SER A 44 9.22 18.24 -6.75
C SER A 44 10.32 18.24 -5.69
N THR A 45 10.80 17.06 -5.36
CA THR A 45 11.98 16.85 -4.51
C THR A 45 12.86 15.77 -5.09
N THR A 46 14.13 15.76 -4.70
CA THR A 46 15.07 14.73 -5.15
C THR A 46 15.49 13.81 -4.01
N PHE A 47 15.56 12.52 -4.32
CA PHE A 47 16.22 11.50 -3.51
C PHE A 47 17.59 11.21 -4.12
N GLN A 48 18.64 11.28 -3.29
CA GLN A 48 20.01 11.06 -3.76
C GLN A 48 20.35 9.57 -3.68
N VAL A 49 20.87 9.03 -4.78
CA VAL A 49 21.44 7.69 -4.86
C VAL A 49 22.94 7.83 -5.13
N ILE A 50 23.75 7.13 -4.35
CA ILE A 50 25.20 7.11 -4.49
C ILE A 50 25.58 5.72 -4.95
N GLY A 51 26.31 5.63 -6.07
CA GLY A 51 26.83 4.37 -6.60
C GLY A 51 27.88 3.72 -5.70
N ALA A 52 28.09 2.42 -5.90
CA ALA A 52 29.12 1.68 -5.18
C ALA A 52 30.52 2.21 -5.52
N GLN A 53 31.36 2.36 -4.49
CA GLN A 53 32.75 2.77 -4.64
C GLN A 53 33.66 1.55 -4.59
N THR A 54 34.67 1.52 -5.45
CA THR A 54 35.70 0.48 -5.46
C THR A 54 36.90 0.89 -4.60
N ALA A 55 37.44 -0.06 -3.85
CA ALA A 55 38.67 0.15 -3.10
C ALA A 55 39.89 -0.05 -3.99
N ASN A 56 40.81 0.90 -3.98
CA ASN A 56 42.06 0.81 -4.70
C ASN A 56 43.21 0.47 -3.76
N GLN A 57 44.02 -0.52 -4.15
CA GLN A 57 45.23 -0.88 -3.40
C GLN A 57 46.35 0.14 -3.65
N LYS A 58 46.99 0.57 -2.59
CA LYS A 58 48.18 1.40 -2.70
C LYS A 58 49.35 0.58 -3.25
N SER A 59 50.00 1.03 -4.34
CA SER A 59 51.02 0.29 -5.07
C SER A 59 52.36 0.21 -4.33
N SER A 60 52.74 1.22 -3.53
CA SER A 60 54.00 1.28 -2.80
C SER A 60 53.90 2.22 -1.58
N ARG A 61 54.93 2.17 -0.72
CA ARG A 61 55.12 3.11 0.40
C ARG A 61 55.25 4.52 -0.17
N ASN A 62 54.42 5.47 0.34
CA ASN A 62 54.38 6.88 -0.12
C ASN A 62 53.87 7.10 -1.55
N ALA A 63 53.24 6.09 -2.21
CA ALA A 63 52.56 6.29 -3.48
C ALA A 63 51.35 7.21 -3.35
N GLN A 64 51.10 8.00 -4.38
CA GLN A 64 49.94 8.87 -4.46
C GLN A 64 48.66 8.00 -4.51
N LEU A 65 47.63 8.36 -3.76
CA LEU A 65 46.32 7.73 -3.81
C LEU A 65 45.55 8.23 -5.02
N THR A 66 45.04 7.32 -5.83
CA THR A 66 44.11 7.64 -6.93
C THR A 66 42.69 7.60 -6.41
N PRO A 67 41.97 8.73 -6.39
CA PRO A 67 40.59 8.73 -5.95
C PRO A 67 39.72 7.95 -6.95
N ALA A 68 38.82 7.11 -6.42
CA ALA A 68 37.77 6.46 -7.22
C ALA A 68 36.61 7.42 -7.40
N ALA A 69 36.16 7.59 -8.65
CA ALA A 69 34.98 8.40 -8.94
C ALA A 69 33.72 7.67 -8.44
N VAL A 70 32.86 8.40 -7.77
CA VAL A 70 31.55 7.91 -7.32
C VAL A 70 30.45 8.57 -8.14
N THR A 71 29.52 7.78 -8.64
CA THR A 71 28.37 8.29 -9.41
C THR A 71 27.28 8.75 -8.46
N HIS A 72 26.84 9.99 -8.62
CA HIS A 72 25.68 10.52 -7.94
C HIS A 72 24.51 10.58 -8.94
N ALA A 73 23.39 9.94 -8.60
CA ALA A 73 22.19 9.92 -9.42
C ALA A 73 21.00 10.45 -8.57
N PRO A 74 20.59 11.71 -8.79
CA PRO A 74 19.36 12.22 -8.15
C PRO A 74 18.14 11.63 -8.84
N VAL A 75 17.20 11.09 -8.06
CA VAL A 75 15.88 10.65 -8.54
C VAL A 75 14.86 11.69 -8.15
N GLU A 76 14.19 12.25 -9.13
CA GLU A 76 13.15 13.26 -8.92
C GLU A 76 11.82 12.60 -8.53
N CYS A 77 11.18 13.15 -7.50
CA CYS A 77 9.83 12.80 -7.06
C CYS A 77 8.94 14.02 -7.21
N THR A 78 8.03 13.99 -8.16
CA THR A 78 7.07 15.06 -8.43
C THR A 78 5.89 14.93 -7.49
N LEU A 79 5.48 16.05 -6.86
CA LEU A 79 4.28 16.11 -6.04
C LEU A 79 3.06 16.43 -6.92
N ALA A 80 1.91 15.90 -6.52
CA ALA A 80 0.62 16.20 -7.10
C ALA A 80 -0.40 16.49 -6.00
N ASP A 81 -1.33 17.39 -6.29
CA ASP A 81 -2.35 17.80 -5.35
C ASP A 81 -3.61 16.94 -5.51
N TRP A 82 -4.09 16.43 -4.40
CA TRP A 82 -5.23 15.51 -4.33
C TRP A 82 -6.29 16.08 -3.40
N TYR A 83 -7.53 16.06 -3.87
CA TYR A 83 -8.68 16.60 -3.15
C TYR A 83 -9.78 15.54 -3.04
N ALA A 84 -10.44 15.50 -1.89
CA ALA A 84 -11.67 14.75 -1.67
C ALA A 84 -12.66 15.67 -0.97
N GLY A 85 -13.47 16.37 -1.78
CA GLY A 85 -14.42 17.37 -1.30
C GLY A 85 -15.86 16.99 -1.58
N GLN A 86 -16.78 17.37 -0.66
CA GLN A 86 -18.23 17.18 -0.82
C GLN A 86 -19.01 18.32 -0.17
N TRP A 87 -20.17 18.62 -0.74
CA TRP A 87 -21.11 19.61 -0.24
C TRP A 87 -22.08 18.99 0.74
N VAL A 88 -22.41 19.72 1.82
CA VAL A 88 -23.45 19.38 2.80
C VAL A 88 -24.42 20.53 2.85
N ASP A 89 -25.64 20.32 2.37
CA ASP A 89 -26.69 21.32 2.41
C ASP A 89 -27.17 21.57 3.85
N LYS A 90 -27.41 22.84 4.18
CA LYS A 90 -27.83 23.27 5.52
C LYS A 90 -29.18 22.68 5.93
N LEU A 91 -30.10 22.56 4.97
CA LEU A 91 -31.43 22.02 5.24
C LEU A 91 -31.44 20.49 5.34
N ASP A 92 -30.52 19.82 4.63
CA ASP A 92 -30.39 18.38 4.74
C ASP A 92 -29.76 17.98 6.08
N GLU A 93 -28.81 18.77 6.59
CA GLU A 93 -28.24 18.58 7.93
C GLU A 93 -29.31 18.58 9.04
N LEU A 94 -30.40 19.37 8.87
CA LEU A 94 -31.53 19.39 9.82
C LEU A 94 -32.42 18.15 9.74
N LYS A 95 -32.41 17.42 8.63
CA LYS A 95 -33.22 16.23 8.40
C LYS A 95 -32.51 14.95 8.82
N VAL A 96 -31.20 15.01 8.97
CA VAL A 96 -30.32 13.87 9.29
C VAL A 96 -30.01 13.92 10.79
N GLY A 97 -30.13 12.79 11.47
CA GLY A 97 -29.94 12.68 12.94
C GLY A 97 -28.48 12.61 13.39
N HIS A 98 -27.51 12.78 12.49
CA HIS A 98 -26.07 12.69 12.78
C HIS A 98 -25.29 13.85 12.17
N ASP A 99 -24.04 14.05 12.62
CA ASP A 99 -23.15 15.09 12.06
C ASP A 99 -22.51 14.60 10.75
N GLU A 100 -23.21 14.88 9.63
CA GLU A 100 -22.77 14.46 8.30
C GLU A 100 -21.41 15.04 7.89
N ARG A 101 -21.09 16.25 8.33
CA ARG A 101 -19.79 16.89 8.05
C ARG A 101 -18.63 16.09 8.60
N LYS A 102 -18.77 15.54 9.81
CA LYS A 102 -17.76 14.70 10.45
C LYS A 102 -17.59 13.36 9.74
N VAL A 103 -18.69 12.74 9.32
CA VAL A 103 -18.67 11.48 8.56
C VAL A 103 -17.97 11.68 7.23
N LEU A 104 -18.29 12.73 6.49
CA LEU A 104 -17.67 13.05 5.20
C LEU A 104 -16.19 13.44 5.34
N ALA A 105 -15.82 14.18 6.38
CA ALA A 105 -14.42 14.49 6.68
C ALA A 105 -13.60 13.20 6.89
N THR A 106 -14.13 12.25 7.65
CA THR A 106 -13.47 10.96 7.89
C THR A 106 -13.40 10.12 6.61
N ALA A 107 -14.48 10.03 5.85
CA ALA A 107 -14.53 9.28 4.59
C ALA A 107 -13.54 9.85 3.55
N GLY A 108 -13.43 11.18 3.46
CA GLY A 108 -12.48 11.86 2.59
C GLY A 108 -11.03 11.62 3.01
N ALA A 109 -10.72 11.66 4.31
CA ALA A 109 -9.41 11.31 4.83
C ALA A 109 -9.01 9.86 4.50
N TYR A 110 -9.95 8.91 4.60
CA TYR A 110 -9.71 7.52 4.20
C TYR A 110 -9.47 7.38 2.68
N ALA A 111 -10.19 8.15 1.86
CA ALA A 111 -9.99 8.16 0.42
C ALA A 111 -8.57 8.66 0.05
N LEU A 112 -8.09 9.72 0.70
CA LEU A 112 -6.74 10.22 0.49
C LEU A 112 -5.67 9.25 1.01
N GLY A 113 -5.91 8.56 2.14
CA GLY A 113 -5.02 7.49 2.61
C GLY A 113 -4.90 6.35 1.60
N ARG A 114 -6.01 5.89 0.99
CA ARG A 114 -5.97 4.91 -0.10
C ARG A 114 -5.23 5.43 -1.33
N LYS A 115 -5.35 6.75 -1.62
CA LYS A 115 -4.61 7.36 -2.73
C LYS A 115 -3.10 7.38 -2.47
N THR A 116 -2.66 7.60 -1.24
CA THR A 116 -1.24 7.45 -0.84
C THR A 116 -0.72 6.05 -1.17
N ASP A 117 -1.47 5.00 -0.80
CA ASP A 117 -1.10 3.61 -1.13
C ASP A 117 -1.06 3.38 -2.64
N ALA A 118 -2.03 3.90 -3.39
CA ALA A 118 -2.06 3.79 -4.84
C ALA A 118 -0.84 4.46 -5.51
N LEU A 119 -0.36 5.60 -5.00
CA LEU A 119 0.86 6.26 -5.48
C LEU A 119 2.10 5.38 -5.25
N ILE A 120 2.22 4.78 -4.06
CA ILE A 120 3.31 3.85 -3.74
C ILE A 120 3.28 2.62 -4.66
N ILE A 121 2.10 2.01 -4.85
CA ILE A 121 1.93 0.85 -5.73
C ILE A 121 2.25 1.21 -7.19
N THR A 122 1.89 2.41 -7.64
CA THR A 122 2.26 2.90 -8.98
C THR A 122 3.77 3.02 -9.13
N ALA A 123 4.46 3.57 -8.12
CA ALA A 123 5.92 3.64 -8.11
C ALA A 123 6.57 2.25 -8.12
N LEU A 124 6.06 1.29 -7.32
CA LEU A 124 6.51 -0.11 -7.33
C LEU A 124 6.29 -0.78 -8.70
N SER A 125 5.17 -0.47 -9.36
CA SER A 125 4.84 -1.04 -10.68
C SER A 125 5.79 -0.61 -11.80
N SER A 126 6.54 0.47 -11.62
CA SER A 126 7.57 0.91 -12.57
C SER A 126 8.86 0.09 -12.50
N ALA A 127 9.04 -0.78 -11.48
CA ALA A 127 10.20 -1.67 -11.41
C ALA A 127 10.22 -2.64 -12.59
N GLU A 128 11.42 -3.02 -13.05
CA GLU A 128 11.60 -3.91 -14.21
C GLU A 128 11.85 -5.37 -13.80
N GLN A 129 12.38 -5.60 -12.59
CA GLN A 129 12.74 -6.94 -12.15
C GLN A 129 11.51 -7.78 -11.86
N THR A 130 11.45 -8.98 -12.41
CA THR A 130 10.36 -9.94 -12.23
C THR A 130 10.89 -11.28 -11.75
N ALA A 131 10.11 -11.98 -10.92
CA ALA A 131 10.41 -13.33 -10.48
C ALA A 131 9.29 -14.31 -10.89
N GLY A 132 9.69 -15.37 -11.61
CA GLY A 132 8.80 -16.41 -12.11
C GLY A 132 8.05 -16.03 -13.38
N THR A 133 7.14 -16.90 -13.82
CA THR A 133 6.31 -16.75 -15.00
C THR A 133 4.90 -16.26 -14.62
N ASP A 134 4.23 -15.53 -15.51
CA ASP A 134 2.92 -14.91 -15.26
C ASP A 134 1.74 -15.90 -15.18
N SER A 135 1.99 -17.19 -15.35
CA SER A 135 0.97 -18.24 -15.47
C SER A 135 0.87 -19.15 -14.26
N GLU A 136 1.50 -18.81 -13.15
CA GLU A 136 1.55 -19.65 -11.95
C GLU A 136 0.99 -18.95 -10.72
N ALA A 137 0.51 -19.75 -9.75
CA ALA A 137 0.18 -19.27 -8.42
C ALA A 137 1.42 -18.77 -7.65
N LEU A 138 1.22 -18.17 -6.50
CA LEU A 138 2.31 -17.83 -5.60
C LEU A 138 2.84 -19.09 -4.92
N THR A 139 3.96 -19.60 -5.43
CA THR A 139 4.63 -20.80 -4.91
C THR A 139 5.87 -20.43 -4.09
N LYS A 140 6.33 -21.36 -3.26
CA LYS A 140 7.58 -21.25 -2.49
C LYS A 140 8.77 -20.94 -3.40
N ASP A 141 8.88 -21.61 -4.55
CA ASP A 141 10.02 -21.45 -5.48
C ASP A 141 10.06 -20.02 -6.07
N ARG A 142 8.91 -19.41 -6.33
CA ARG A 142 8.83 -18.02 -6.78
C ARG A 142 9.30 -17.05 -5.70
N ILE A 143 8.90 -17.28 -4.47
CA ILE A 143 9.34 -16.47 -3.32
C ILE A 143 10.86 -16.59 -3.15
N LEU A 144 11.40 -17.81 -3.22
CA LEU A 144 12.85 -18.04 -3.15
C LEU A 144 13.60 -17.38 -4.33
N THR A 145 13.02 -17.39 -5.52
CA THR A 145 13.59 -16.71 -6.70
C THR A 145 13.61 -15.20 -6.51
N ALA A 146 12.54 -14.60 -6.00
CA ALA A 146 12.50 -13.18 -5.69
C ALA A 146 13.50 -12.81 -4.59
N PHE A 147 13.60 -13.63 -3.55
CA PHE A 147 14.58 -13.46 -2.48
C PHE A 147 16.02 -13.56 -2.99
N LYS A 148 16.31 -14.56 -3.85
CA LYS A 148 17.58 -14.69 -4.52
C LYS A 148 17.93 -13.43 -5.33
N THR A 149 16.97 -12.88 -6.07
CA THR A 149 17.18 -11.67 -6.88
C THR A 149 17.58 -10.47 -6.02
N LEU A 150 16.89 -10.24 -4.90
CA LEU A 150 17.24 -9.19 -3.96
C LEU A 150 18.64 -9.38 -3.37
N ASN A 151 18.97 -10.61 -2.96
CA ASN A 151 20.31 -10.90 -2.40
C ASN A 151 21.41 -10.78 -3.45
N THR A 152 21.16 -11.14 -4.71
CA THR A 152 22.13 -10.96 -5.82
C THR A 152 22.39 -9.48 -6.10
N ASN A 153 21.42 -8.62 -5.81
CA ASN A 153 21.56 -7.17 -5.93
C ASN A 153 22.13 -6.50 -4.66
N ASP A 154 22.61 -7.28 -3.70
CA ASP A 154 23.14 -6.79 -2.41
C ASP A 154 22.17 -5.91 -1.63
N VAL A 155 20.84 -6.16 -1.77
CA VAL A 155 19.83 -5.43 -1.00
C VAL A 155 19.94 -5.82 0.48
N PRO A 156 20.01 -4.85 1.42
CA PRO A 156 20.17 -5.14 2.84
C PRO A 156 19.07 -6.06 3.40
N ASP A 157 19.45 -6.96 4.31
CA ASP A 157 18.52 -7.80 5.08
C ASP A 157 18.54 -7.36 6.55
N ASP A 158 18.00 -6.16 6.77
CA ASP A 158 17.94 -5.47 8.08
C ASP A 158 16.57 -5.58 8.75
N GLY A 159 15.66 -6.39 8.14
CA GLY A 159 14.28 -6.55 8.59
C GLY A 159 13.33 -5.47 8.04
N GLU A 160 13.81 -4.57 7.18
CA GLU A 160 13.00 -3.56 6.46
C GLU A 160 12.63 -3.98 5.03
N ARG A 161 12.59 -5.29 4.77
CA ARG A 161 12.03 -5.86 3.54
C ARG A 161 10.53 -6.08 3.72
N TYR A 162 9.76 -5.69 2.72
CA TYR A 162 8.30 -5.79 2.71
C TYR A 162 7.83 -6.56 1.49
N ALA A 163 6.77 -7.34 1.68
CA ALA A 163 6.06 -8.02 0.60
C ALA A 163 4.60 -7.61 0.60
N LEU A 164 4.12 -7.16 -0.57
CA LEU A 164 2.72 -6.83 -0.79
C LEU A 164 2.08 -7.94 -1.61
N VAL A 165 1.03 -8.52 -1.07
CA VAL A 165 0.28 -9.63 -1.69
C VAL A 165 -1.20 -9.33 -1.71
N GLY A 166 -1.90 -9.83 -2.74
CA GLY A 166 -3.34 -9.76 -2.83
C GLY A 166 -4.04 -10.77 -1.93
N PRO A 167 -5.37 -10.66 -1.74
CA PRO A 167 -6.11 -11.62 -0.90
C PRO A 167 -6.03 -13.07 -1.39
N ALA A 168 -6.04 -13.30 -2.71
CA ALA A 168 -5.90 -14.64 -3.28
C ALA A 168 -4.51 -15.23 -2.98
N GLN A 169 -3.45 -14.44 -3.17
CA GLN A 169 -2.07 -14.84 -2.88
C GLN A 169 -1.82 -15.01 -1.38
N TRP A 170 -2.53 -14.25 -0.53
CA TRP A 170 -2.49 -14.47 0.91
C TRP A 170 -3.02 -15.85 1.29
N ASN A 171 -4.14 -16.28 0.67
CA ASN A 171 -4.66 -17.63 0.87
C ASN A 171 -3.71 -18.69 0.35
N GLN A 172 -3.02 -18.45 -0.78
CA GLN A 172 -1.99 -19.35 -1.31
C GLN A 172 -0.79 -19.47 -0.34
N LEU A 173 -0.39 -18.37 0.32
CA LEU A 173 0.64 -18.39 1.37
C LEU A 173 0.21 -19.20 2.59
N LEU A 174 -1.04 -19.04 3.04
CA LEU A 174 -1.56 -19.80 4.17
C LEU A 174 -1.64 -21.32 3.87
N ALA A 175 -1.73 -21.71 2.61
CA ALA A 175 -1.70 -23.11 2.18
C ALA A 175 -0.27 -23.69 2.17
N LEU A 176 0.78 -22.88 2.20
CA LEU A 176 2.16 -23.36 2.31
C LEU A 176 2.43 -23.86 3.73
N GLU A 177 2.83 -25.13 3.86
CA GLU A 177 3.09 -25.76 5.15
C GLU A 177 4.15 -25.00 5.96
N GLU A 178 5.21 -24.52 5.32
CA GLU A 178 6.29 -23.80 5.98
C GLU A 178 5.88 -22.40 6.46
N PHE A 179 4.83 -21.83 5.89
CA PHE A 179 4.28 -20.54 6.32
C PHE A 179 3.25 -20.70 7.44
N SER A 180 2.49 -21.81 7.44
CA SER A 180 1.35 -22.03 8.35
C SER A 180 1.68 -22.91 9.55
N ASN A 181 2.69 -23.77 9.48
CA ASN A 181 2.99 -24.76 10.53
C ASN A 181 3.83 -24.16 11.66
N ALA A 182 3.36 -24.31 12.90
CA ALA A 182 4.03 -23.84 14.10
C ALA A 182 5.46 -24.42 14.29
N ASN A 183 5.74 -25.62 13.79
CA ASN A 183 7.08 -26.24 13.87
C ASN A 183 8.15 -25.43 13.10
N TYR A 184 7.74 -24.66 12.07
CA TYR A 184 8.64 -23.83 11.25
C TYR A 184 8.65 -22.37 11.68
N VAL A 185 7.61 -21.90 12.38
CA VAL A 185 7.38 -20.49 12.65
C VAL A 185 7.44 -20.11 14.13
N GLY A 186 7.45 -21.12 15.03
CA GLY A 186 7.36 -20.93 16.47
C GLY A 186 5.92 -20.82 16.97
N ASP A 187 5.73 -20.17 18.13
CA ASP A 187 4.43 -20.14 18.83
C ASP A 187 3.34 -19.28 18.14
N GLU A 188 3.67 -18.58 17.05
CA GLU A 188 2.71 -17.80 16.29
C GLU A 188 2.00 -18.65 15.24
N HIS A 189 0.69 -18.82 15.38
CA HIS A 189 -0.15 -19.55 14.43
C HIS A 189 -0.80 -18.62 13.41
N PRO A 190 -0.36 -18.60 12.14
CA PRO A 190 -0.88 -17.67 11.12
C PRO A 190 -2.36 -17.84 10.80
N LEU A 191 -2.84 -19.11 10.82
CA LEU A 191 -4.24 -19.41 10.58
C LEU A 191 -5.17 -18.82 11.66
N LEU A 192 -4.66 -18.61 12.88
CA LEU A 192 -5.41 -18.00 13.97
C LEU A 192 -5.37 -16.47 13.91
N SER A 193 -4.26 -15.88 13.42
CA SER A 193 -4.08 -14.42 13.29
C SER A 193 -4.78 -13.83 12.06
N GLY A 194 -5.16 -14.66 11.10
CA GLY A 194 -5.88 -14.24 9.90
C GLY A 194 -5.02 -13.42 8.93
N SER A 195 -5.45 -12.19 8.61
CA SER A 195 -4.82 -11.33 7.61
C SER A 195 -3.88 -10.27 8.18
N GLU A 196 -3.43 -10.43 9.42
CA GLU A 196 -2.48 -9.51 10.02
C GLU A 196 -1.11 -9.58 9.31
N SER A 197 -0.41 -8.43 9.29
CA SER A 197 0.94 -8.37 8.74
C SER A 197 1.88 -9.29 9.53
N ARG A 198 2.69 -10.06 8.82
CA ARG A 198 3.52 -11.08 9.41
C ARG A 198 4.96 -11.02 8.92
N LYS A 199 5.89 -11.37 9.79
CA LYS A 199 7.30 -11.52 9.43
C LYS A 199 7.62 -12.99 9.14
N TRP A 200 8.02 -13.30 7.91
CA TRP A 200 8.47 -14.63 7.48
C TRP A 200 9.65 -14.51 6.50
N MET A 201 10.68 -15.32 6.67
CA MET A 201 11.95 -15.25 5.92
C MET A 201 12.62 -13.86 5.95
N GLY A 202 12.53 -13.14 7.09
CA GLY A 202 13.07 -11.77 7.19
C GLY A 202 12.25 -10.70 6.49
N ILE A 203 11.14 -11.06 5.81
CA ILE A 203 10.26 -10.17 5.06
C ILE A 203 8.97 -9.92 5.86
N ASN A 204 8.52 -8.68 5.88
CA ASN A 204 7.23 -8.28 6.47
C ASN A 204 6.13 -8.40 5.39
N TRP A 205 5.24 -9.37 5.53
CA TRP A 205 4.17 -9.64 4.58
C TRP A 205 2.93 -8.83 4.93
N ILE A 206 2.39 -8.12 3.96
CA ILE A 206 1.22 -7.24 4.11
C ILE A 206 0.21 -7.58 3.03
N MET A 207 -1.04 -7.84 3.46
CA MET A 207 -2.15 -8.02 2.54
C MET A 207 -2.73 -6.66 2.12
N HIS A 208 -2.82 -6.44 0.81
CA HIS A 208 -3.39 -5.22 0.24
C HIS A 208 -4.35 -5.53 -0.92
N THR A 209 -5.52 -4.88 -0.92
CA THR A 209 -6.57 -5.11 -1.91
C THR A 209 -6.44 -4.24 -3.17
N GLY A 210 -5.67 -3.16 -3.12
CA GLY A 210 -5.49 -2.20 -4.22
C GLY A 210 -4.33 -2.52 -5.16
N LEU A 211 -3.86 -3.77 -5.21
CA LEU A 211 -2.79 -4.19 -6.13
C LEU A 211 -3.28 -4.23 -7.59
N PRO A 212 -2.40 -3.99 -8.58
CA PRO A 212 -2.75 -4.09 -9.99
C PRO A 212 -3.20 -5.51 -10.35
N THR A 213 -4.39 -5.61 -10.92
CA THR A 213 -4.96 -6.86 -11.41
C THR A 213 -5.11 -6.81 -12.92
N SER A 214 -4.95 -7.95 -13.58
CA SER A 214 -5.15 -8.11 -15.02
C SER A 214 -5.87 -9.42 -15.34
N GLY A 215 -6.60 -9.45 -16.44
CA GLY A 215 -7.43 -10.62 -16.78
C GLY A 215 -8.74 -10.69 -16.00
N SER A 216 -9.49 -11.77 -16.18
CA SER A 216 -10.76 -12.02 -15.49
C SER A 216 -11.01 -13.53 -15.33
N GLY A 217 -11.80 -13.91 -14.33
CA GLY A 217 -12.13 -15.31 -14.05
C GLY A 217 -10.89 -16.14 -13.70
N SER A 218 -10.74 -17.31 -14.32
CA SER A 218 -9.61 -18.22 -14.09
C SER A 218 -8.26 -17.70 -14.60
N SER A 219 -8.26 -16.64 -15.40
CA SER A 219 -7.05 -15.96 -15.91
C SER A 219 -6.75 -14.67 -15.17
N ALA A 220 -7.46 -14.37 -14.09
CA ALA A 220 -7.19 -13.22 -13.26
C ALA A 220 -5.79 -13.35 -12.63
N LYS A 221 -5.03 -12.25 -12.67
CA LYS A 221 -3.68 -12.18 -12.15
C LYS A 221 -3.53 -10.93 -11.29
N THR A 222 -2.87 -11.07 -10.17
CA THR A 222 -2.50 -9.95 -9.30
C THR A 222 -0.99 -9.77 -9.29
N THR A 223 -0.54 -8.53 -9.44
CA THR A 223 0.87 -8.19 -9.34
C THR A 223 1.24 -7.97 -7.89
N CYS A 224 2.05 -8.87 -7.33
CA CYS A 224 2.63 -8.78 -6.00
C CYS A 224 4.03 -8.16 -6.08
N PHE A 225 4.50 -7.58 -4.97
CA PHE A 225 5.79 -6.91 -4.90
C PHE A 225 6.56 -7.37 -3.67
N ILE A 226 7.87 -7.59 -3.82
CA ILE A 226 8.80 -7.68 -2.70
C ILE A 226 9.81 -6.56 -2.86
N TYR A 227 9.98 -5.74 -1.83
CA TYR A 227 10.86 -4.56 -1.91
C TYR A 227 11.49 -4.22 -0.57
N HIS A 228 12.56 -3.45 -0.64
CA HIS A 228 13.20 -2.86 0.54
C HIS A 228 12.72 -1.42 0.72
N LYS A 229 12.56 -0.99 1.96
CA LYS A 229 12.06 0.35 2.33
C LYS A 229 12.79 1.51 1.64
N SER A 230 14.11 1.40 1.51
CA SER A 230 14.93 2.43 0.88
C SER A 230 14.75 2.54 -0.64
N ALA A 231 14.15 1.51 -1.28
CA ALA A 231 14.00 1.45 -2.73
C ALA A 231 12.88 2.37 -3.26
N VAL A 232 11.91 2.72 -2.41
CA VAL A 232 10.77 3.56 -2.77
C VAL A 232 10.72 4.80 -1.89
N GLY A 233 10.52 5.96 -2.51
CA GLY A 233 10.36 7.24 -1.84
C GLY A 233 8.92 7.74 -1.91
N LEU A 234 8.43 8.25 -0.81
CA LEU A 234 7.19 9.01 -0.71
C LEU A 234 7.54 10.41 -0.23
N ALA A 235 7.15 11.42 -0.98
CA ALA A 235 7.34 12.82 -0.63
C ALA A 235 5.99 13.47 -0.31
N ALA A 236 5.92 14.27 0.73
CA ALA A 236 4.76 15.06 1.08
C ALA A 236 5.14 16.55 1.22
N GLY A 237 4.45 17.41 0.46
CA GLY A 237 4.48 18.85 0.65
C GLY A 237 3.49 19.26 1.74
N GLN A 238 2.30 18.66 1.71
CA GLN A 238 1.27 18.80 2.72
C GLN A 238 0.65 17.44 3.00
N ASP A 239 0.58 17.09 4.28
CA ASP A 239 -0.12 15.89 4.72
C ASP A 239 -1.65 16.09 4.66
N ILE A 240 -2.42 15.05 4.91
CA ILE A 240 -3.88 15.11 4.85
C ILE A 240 -4.40 16.17 5.84
N THR A 241 -5.06 17.20 5.31
CA THR A 241 -5.73 18.25 6.09
C THR A 241 -7.17 18.35 5.67
N THR A 242 -8.05 18.63 6.64
CA THR A 242 -9.49 18.81 6.42
C THR A 242 -9.84 20.27 6.69
N ASP A 243 -10.52 20.89 5.74
CA ASP A 243 -11.10 22.22 5.87
C ASP A 243 -12.62 22.18 5.66
N ILE A 244 -13.36 22.83 6.52
CA ILE A 244 -14.83 22.90 6.45
C ILE A 244 -15.23 24.36 6.39
N THR A 245 -15.66 24.82 5.20
CA THR A 245 -16.03 26.19 4.96
C THR A 245 -17.50 26.35 4.63
N TRP A 246 -18.12 27.43 5.10
CA TRP A 246 -19.48 27.83 4.73
C TRP A 246 -19.47 28.66 3.44
N HIS A 247 -20.29 28.27 2.49
CA HIS A 247 -20.50 29.01 1.25
C HIS A 247 -21.95 29.52 1.18
N GLY A 248 -22.11 30.84 1.33
CA GLY A 248 -23.42 31.50 1.34
C GLY A 248 -24.17 31.38 0.02
N ASP A 249 -23.46 31.39 -1.11
CA ASP A 249 -24.03 31.26 -2.46
C ASP A 249 -24.68 29.90 -2.72
N TYR A 250 -24.22 28.87 -2.02
CA TYR A 250 -24.73 27.50 -2.13
C TYR A 250 -25.61 27.10 -0.93
N ALA A 251 -25.72 27.95 0.10
CA ALA A 251 -26.35 27.64 1.37
C ALA A 251 -25.89 26.30 1.98
N ALA A 252 -24.63 25.95 1.80
CA ALA A 252 -24.04 24.66 2.11
C ALA A 252 -22.64 24.79 2.73
N HIS A 253 -22.26 23.81 3.53
CA HIS A 253 -20.89 23.62 3.96
C HIS A 253 -20.11 22.79 2.92
N TYR A 254 -18.91 23.24 2.59
CA TYR A 254 -17.96 22.47 1.78
C TYR A 254 -16.96 21.81 2.71
N VAL A 255 -16.99 20.47 2.77
CA VAL A 255 -16.02 19.64 3.48
C VAL A 255 -14.97 19.24 2.49
N ASN A 256 -13.75 19.76 2.63
CA ASN A 256 -12.64 19.51 1.73
C ASN A 256 -11.49 18.86 2.47
N ASN A 257 -11.09 17.66 2.03
CA ASN A 257 -9.85 17.02 2.44
C ASN A 257 -8.83 17.20 1.34
N MET A 258 -7.63 17.62 1.67
CA MET A 258 -6.58 17.90 0.71
C MET A 258 -5.24 17.36 1.17
N MET A 259 -4.39 16.95 0.21
CA MET A 259 -3.01 16.57 0.42
C MET A 259 -2.17 16.87 -0.83
N SER A 260 -0.87 17.11 -0.65
CA SER A 260 0.09 17.21 -1.74
C SER A 260 1.16 16.16 -1.54
N GLN A 261 1.13 15.08 -2.35
CA GLN A 261 2.01 13.94 -2.20
C GLN A 261 2.42 13.36 -3.56
N GLY A 262 3.59 12.73 -3.59
CA GLY A 262 4.10 12.00 -4.73
C GLY A 262 4.96 10.82 -4.30
N ALA A 263 5.03 9.77 -5.12
CA ALA A 263 5.89 8.63 -4.88
C ALA A 263 6.79 8.37 -6.09
N CYS A 264 7.99 7.88 -5.85
CA CYS A 264 8.96 7.54 -6.90
C CYS A 264 9.72 6.26 -6.54
N LEU A 265 10.20 5.57 -7.56
CA LEU A 265 11.12 4.45 -7.42
C LEU A 265 12.54 5.00 -7.34
N ILE A 266 13.20 4.86 -6.18
CA ILE A 266 14.55 5.38 -5.95
C ILE A 266 15.59 4.43 -6.53
N ASP A 267 15.52 3.14 -6.18
CA ASP A 267 16.42 2.12 -6.68
C ASP A 267 15.64 0.90 -7.21
N PRO A 268 15.63 0.70 -8.54
CA PRO A 268 14.92 -0.44 -9.14
C PRO A 268 15.49 -1.80 -8.75
N LYS A 269 16.75 -1.87 -8.28
CA LYS A 269 17.38 -3.12 -7.81
C LYS A 269 16.75 -3.66 -6.53
N GLY A 270 16.15 -2.77 -5.73
CA GLY A 270 15.52 -3.11 -4.47
C GLY A 270 14.05 -3.53 -4.58
N VAL A 271 13.50 -3.70 -5.77
CA VAL A 271 12.10 -4.08 -6.00
C VAL A 271 12.00 -5.23 -6.97
N VAL A 272 11.24 -6.26 -6.62
CA VAL A 272 10.95 -7.42 -7.47
C VAL A 272 9.44 -7.60 -7.60
N LYS A 273 8.95 -7.70 -8.83
CA LYS A 273 7.54 -7.98 -9.16
C LYS A 273 7.31 -9.49 -9.31
N MET A 274 6.15 -9.93 -8.90
CA MET A 274 5.65 -11.29 -9.12
C MET A 274 4.21 -11.21 -9.60
N VAL A 275 3.94 -11.56 -10.85
CA VAL A 275 2.59 -11.61 -11.40
C VAL A 275 2.03 -13.00 -11.13
N CYS A 276 1.07 -13.13 -10.23
CA CYS A 276 0.54 -14.41 -9.75
C CYS A 276 -0.90 -14.60 -10.18
N LEU A 277 -1.29 -15.84 -10.54
CA LEU A 277 -2.68 -16.19 -10.81
C LEU A 277 -3.51 -16.17 -9.52
N ASP A 278 -4.75 -15.67 -9.67
CA ASP A 278 -5.75 -15.61 -8.59
C ASP A 278 -6.58 -16.91 -8.54
N ILE A 279 -5.88 -18.05 -8.48
CA ILE A 279 -6.52 -19.37 -8.35
C ILE A 279 -6.52 -19.82 -6.89
N ALA A 280 -7.46 -20.72 -6.56
CA ALA A 280 -7.44 -21.39 -5.27
C ALA A 280 -6.10 -22.17 -5.10
N PRO A 281 -5.57 -22.26 -3.87
CA PRO A 281 -4.39 -23.11 -3.61
C PRO A 281 -4.69 -24.54 -4.06
N GLU A 282 -3.82 -25.11 -4.89
CA GLU A 282 -3.91 -26.54 -5.22
C GLU A 282 -3.62 -27.33 -3.94
N GLU A 283 -4.56 -28.20 -3.54
CA GLU A 283 -4.27 -29.21 -2.55
C GLU A 283 -3.19 -30.12 -3.16
N THR A 284 -1.97 -30.02 -2.67
CA THR A 284 -0.95 -31.03 -2.95
C THR A 284 -1.39 -32.31 -2.25
N VAL A 285 -2.20 -33.11 -2.95
CA VAL A 285 -2.45 -34.48 -2.57
C VAL A 285 -1.09 -35.17 -2.61
N SER A 286 -0.47 -35.36 -1.44
CA SER A 286 0.71 -36.20 -1.32
C SER A 286 0.27 -37.62 -1.67
N THR A 287 0.48 -38.02 -2.90
CA THR A 287 0.47 -39.42 -3.30
C THR A 287 1.67 -40.07 -2.64
N SER A 288 1.50 -40.46 -1.36
CA SER A 288 2.37 -41.46 -0.72
C SER A 288 2.07 -42.79 -1.37
N ALA A 289 2.91 -43.22 -2.30
CA ALA A 289 3.02 -44.58 -2.75
C ALA A 289 4.01 -45.35 -1.84
#